data_19240d7c2c8eaab89e36aaf629331abe
#
_entry.id   19240d7c2c8eaab89e36aaf629331abe
#
_cell.length_a   1.000
_cell.length_b   1.000
_cell.length_c   1.000
_cell.angle_alpha   90.00
_cell.angle_beta   90.00
_cell.angle_gamma   90.00
#
_symmetry.space_group_name_H-M   'P 1'
#
loop_
_entity.id
_entity.type
_entity.pdbx_description
1 polymer ?
#
loop_
_entity_poly.entity_id
_entity_poly.type
_entity_poly.pdbx_seq_one_letter_code
_entity_poly.pdbx_strand_id
1 'polypeptide(L)'
;MKLVLFALLLLVVVVVAQSQEPPARQTGVLRLRVRVKANDAAPMRGLPRKRFFLIPGTLEQNRALIEAIDRQVLTSRDCYYQKLGASAALINWLKEGDCESVYCRRVGKDFVTGAQAVPEFTTAFAASQKEYGGNEETALRWLTTNVPPDMRDGFYRDRQDVLQALLKQAPSALSVMTDGNGTAYFTDLGPGPYVLSNLIPTELGQKLVTWNCEVQVKPGDLATEKPYLVSNRNEKNVKCLGMEKPIPVCATD
;
A
#
# COMPACT_ATOMS: atom_id res chain seq x y z
N MET A 1 -78.29 -11.46 -26.53
CA MET A 1 -77.28 -10.68 -27.26
C MET A 1 -76.72 -9.53 -26.42
N LYS A 2 -76.61 -9.67 -25.08
CA LYS A 2 -76.03 -8.66 -24.14
C LYS A 2 -74.95 -9.19 -23.20
N LEU A 3 -74.55 -10.45 -23.33
CA LEU A 3 -73.56 -11.09 -22.45
C LEU A 3 -72.17 -11.20 -23.09
N VAL A 4 -72.01 -10.92 -24.38
CA VAL A 4 -70.73 -11.09 -25.08
C VAL A 4 -69.88 -9.81 -25.07
N LEU A 5 -70.47 -8.65 -24.75
CA LEU A 5 -69.77 -7.37 -24.76
C LEU A 5 -69.01 -7.08 -23.45
N PHE A 6 -69.23 -7.82 -22.37
CA PHE A 6 -68.56 -7.59 -21.07
C PHE A 6 -67.29 -8.38 -20.92
N ALA A 7 -67.07 -9.40 -21.77
CA ALA A 7 -65.82 -10.23 -21.71
C ALA A 7 -64.66 -9.61 -22.49
N LEU A 8 -64.89 -8.60 -23.36
CA LEU A 8 -63.84 -7.98 -24.15
C LEU A 8 -63.19 -6.76 -23.50
N LEU A 9 -63.73 -6.26 -22.38
CA LEU A 9 -63.20 -5.08 -21.69
C LEU A 9 -62.25 -5.42 -20.55
N LEU A 10 -62.06 -6.72 -20.20
CA LEU A 10 -61.22 -7.18 -19.13
C LEU A 10 -59.81 -7.64 -19.60
N LEU A 11 -59.52 -7.50 -20.90
CA LEU A 11 -58.28 -8.05 -21.49
C LEU A 11 -57.24 -6.97 -21.88
N VAL A 12 -57.41 -5.71 -21.46
CA VAL A 12 -56.49 -4.63 -21.87
C VAL A 12 -55.84 -3.91 -20.70
N VAL A 13 -55.85 -4.48 -19.51
CA VAL A 13 -55.02 -3.96 -18.40
C VAL A 13 -54.02 -5.02 -17.97
N VAL A 14 -53.30 -5.63 -18.94
CA VAL A 14 -51.94 -6.09 -18.66
C VAL A 14 -51.06 -4.85 -18.67
N VAL A 15 -51.08 -4.13 -17.58
CA VAL A 15 -50.06 -3.11 -17.30
C VAL A 15 -48.73 -3.85 -17.37
N VAL A 16 -48.02 -3.62 -18.44
CA VAL A 16 -46.59 -3.92 -18.57
C VAL A 16 -45.93 -3.16 -17.42
N ALA A 17 -45.82 -3.79 -16.27
CA ALA A 17 -44.86 -3.39 -15.24
C ALA A 17 -43.48 -3.63 -15.87
N GLN A 18 -43.06 -2.68 -16.71
CA GLN A 18 -41.64 -2.56 -17.05
C GLN A 18 -40.95 -2.35 -15.70
N SER A 19 -40.33 -3.40 -15.20
CA SER A 19 -39.32 -3.28 -14.19
C SER A 19 -38.26 -2.34 -14.78
N GLN A 20 -38.36 -1.05 -14.46
CA GLN A 20 -37.28 -0.11 -14.69
C GLN A 20 -36.12 -0.66 -13.82
N GLU A 21 -35.21 -1.36 -14.47
CA GLU A 21 -33.90 -1.62 -13.84
C GLU A 21 -33.38 -0.27 -13.32
N PRO A 22 -33.04 -0.18 -12.04
CA PRO A 22 -32.47 1.05 -11.51
C PRO A 22 -31.31 1.45 -12.42
N PRO A 23 -31.20 2.72 -12.83
CA PRO A 23 -30.15 3.16 -13.74
C PRO A 23 -28.82 2.68 -13.16
N ALA A 24 -28.06 1.94 -13.97
CA ALA A 24 -26.76 1.42 -13.59
C ALA A 24 -25.96 2.60 -12.99
N ARG A 25 -25.58 2.50 -11.72
CA ARG A 25 -24.77 3.55 -11.07
C ARG A 25 -23.50 3.68 -11.87
N GLN A 26 -23.34 4.82 -12.53
CA GLN A 26 -22.10 5.12 -13.24
C GLN A 26 -20.98 5.19 -12.18
N THR A 27 -20.10 4.21 -12.21
CA THR A 27 -18.90 4.17 -11.37
C THR A 27 -17.76 4.90 -12.05
N GLY A 28 -16.78 5.34 -11.27
CA GLY A 28 -15.55 5.95 -11.76
C GLY A 28 -14.33 5.07 -11.54
N VAL A 29 -13.23 5.45 -12.16
CA VAL A 29 -11.90 4.85 -11.95
C VAL A 29 -10.91 5.95 -11.60
N LEU A 30 -10.20 5.78 -10.49
CA LEU A 30 -9.11 6.67 -10.12
C LEU A 30 -7.76 6.02 -10.46
N ARG A 31 -7.06 6.56 -11.46
CA ARG A 31 -5.68 6.18 -11.77
C ARG A 31 -4.74 7.01 -10.89
N LEU A 32 -4.04 6.34 -9.99
CA LEU A 32 -3.01 6.91 -9.13
C LEU A 32 -1.65 6.80 -9.78
N ARG A 33 -0.81 7.84 -9.68
CA ARG A 33 0.61 7.80 -10.03
C ARG A 33 1.42 8.49 -8.95
N VAL A 34 2.26 7.70 -8.26
CA VAL A 34 3.11 8.16 -7.16
C VAL A 34 4.53 8.34 -7.66
N ARG A 35 5.07 9.56 -7.53
CA ARG A 35 6.44 9.89 -7.91
C ARG A 35 7.14 10.62 -6.79
N VAL A 36 8.32 10.17 -6.44
CA VAL A 36 9.05 10.67 -5.27
C VAL A 36 10.53 10.89 -5.54
N LYS A 37 11.13 11.78 -4.75
CA LYS A 37 12.58 11.92 -4.61
C LYS A 37 12.99 11.50 -3.20
N ALA A 38 14.04 10.70 -3.08
CA ALA A 38 14.60 10.34 -1.77
C ALA A 38 15.29 11.55 -1.09
N ASN A 39 15.91 12.42 -1.90
CA ASN A 39 16.50 13.69 -1.51
C ASN A 39 16.50 14.65 -2.72
N ASP A 40 16.95 15.87 -2.56
CA ASP A 40 16.90 16.90 -3.62
C ASP A 40 17.78 16.58 -4.82
N ALA A 41 18.90 15.89 -4.62
CA ALA A 41 19.82 15.46 -5.69
C ALA A 41 19.36 14.18 -6.41
N ALA A 42 18.48 13.39 -5.81
CA ALA A 42 18.00 12.15 -6.41
C ALA A 42 17.05 12.41 -7.60
N PRO A 43 17.07 11.55 -8.63
CA PRO A 43 16.09 11.63 -9.70
C PRO A 43 14.68 11.30 -9.19
N MET A 44 13.67 11.91 -9.83
CA MET A 44 12.27 11.57 -9.60
C MET A 44 12.00 10.15 -10.08
N ARG A 45 11.49 9.30 -9.23
CA ARG A 45 11.17 7.90 -9.54
C ARG A 45 9.74 7.52 -9.12
N GLY A 46 9.18 6.48 -9.73
CA GLY A 46 7.96 5.85 -9.23
C GLY A 46 8.21 5.25 -7.84
N LEU A 47 7.19 5.23 -7.00
CA LEU A 47 7.23 4.57 -5.69
C LEU A 47 6.58 3.19 -5.81
N PRO A 48 7.36 2.10 -5.97
CA PRO A 48 6.81 0.77 -6.18
C PRO A 48 6.39 0.11 -4.89
N ARG A 49 5.45 -0.83 -4.98
CA ARG A 49 5.03 -1.73 -3.90
C ARG A 49 4.62 -1.01 -2.62
N LYS A 50 4.02 0.19 -2.73
CA LYS A 50 3.44 0.90 -1.60
C LYS A 50 1.93 0.84 -1.66
N ARG A 51 1.33 0.55 -0.50
CA ARG A 51 -0.12 0.47 -0.36
C ARG A 51 -0.69 1.85 -0.15
N PHE A 52 -1.71 2.16 -0.93
CA PHE A 52 -2.54 3.35 -0.77
C PHE A 52 -3.97 2.94 -0.47
N PHE A 53 -4.64 3.78 0.27
CA PHE A 53 -6.03 3.61 0.69
C PHE A 53 -6.86 4.76 0.15
N LEU A 54 -8.08 4.44 -0.26
CA LEU A 54 -9.09 5.41 -0.64
C LEU A 54 -10.26 5.29 0.32
N ILE A 55 -10.45 6.31 1.14
CA ILE A 55 -11.37 6.34 2.27
C ILE A 55 -12.54 7.23 1.89
N PRO A 56 -13.80 6.75 1.91
CA PRO A 56 -14.96 7.59 1.60
C PRO A 56 -15.06 8.80 2.51
N GLY A 57 -15.46 9.95 1.94
CA GLY A 57 -15.66 11.21 2.65
C GLY A 57 -14.51 12.21 2.49
N THR A 58 -14.69 13.39 3.08
CA THR A 58 -13.72 14.49 3.09
C THR A 58 -12.67 14.32 4.19
N LEU A 59 -11.60 15.14 4.17
CA LEU A 59 -10.64 15.21 5.28
C LEU A 59 -11.33 15.56 6.59
N GLU A 60 -12.30 16.45 6.55
CA GLU A 60 -13.06 16.87 7.75
C GLU A 60 -13.86 15.70 8.35
N GLN A 61 -14.55 14.92 7.51
CA GLN A 61 -15.30 13.74 7.95
C GLN A 61 -14.39 12.63 8.50
N ASN A 62 -13.14 12.56 8.04
CA ASN A 62 -12.13 11.60 8.47
C ASN A 62 -11.11 12.20 9.45
N ARG A 63 -11.40 13.36 10.06
CA ARG A 63 -10.48 14.08 10.94
C ARG A 63 -9.87 13.20 12.03
N ALA A 64 -10.68 12.42 12.74
CA ALA A 64 -10.22 11.56 13.82
C ALA A 64 -9.16 10.53 13.34
N LEU A 65 -9.37 9.94 12.16
CA LEU A 65 -8.40 9.04 11.53
C LEU A 65 -7.12 9.77 11.15
N ILE A 66 -7.22 10.95 10.54
CA ILE A 66 -6.05 11.75 10.14
C ILE A 66 -5.21 12.13 11.36
N GLU A 67 -5.85 12.58 12.44
CA GLU A 67 -5.17 12.85 13.69
C GLU A 67 -4.54 11.59 14.31
N ALA A 68 -5.21 10.43 14.19
CA ALA A 68 -4.64 9.16 14.64
C ALA A 68 -3.38 8.79 13.84
N ILE A 69 -3.38 9.00 12.52
CA ILE A 69 -2.20 8.82 11.66
C ILE A 69 -1.06 9.76 12.11
N ASP A 70 -1.35 11.02 12.33
CA ASP A 70 -0.35 12.03 12.69
C ASP A 70 0.28 11.79 14.07
N ARG A 71 -0.46 11.19 15.00
CA ARG A 71 0.01 10.81 16.34
C ARG A 71 0.82 9.53 16.38
N GLN A 72 0.88 8.74 15.28
CA GLN A 72 1.66 7.51 15.27
C GLN A 72 3.15 7.80 15.48
N VAL A 73 3.71 7.18 16.52
CA VAL A 73 5.15 7.12 16.74
C VAL A 73 5.63 5.77 16.25
N LEU A 74 6.13 5.74 15.02
CA LEU A 74 6.64 4.52 14.41
C LEU A 74 8.14 4.44 14.59
N THR A 75 8.62 3.30 15.07
CA THR A 75 10.05 2.98 15.03
C THR A 75 10.51 2.91 13.57
N SER A 76 11.63 3.57 13.26
CA SER A 76 12.22 3.43 11.93
C SER A 76 12.77 2.01 11.73
N ARG A 77 12.92 1.60 10.46
CA ARG A 77 13.51 0.30 10.13
C ARG A 77 14.89 0.15 10.76
N ASP A 78 15.74 1.16 10.62
CA ASP A 78 17.09 1.12 11.16
C ASP A 78 17.10 0.92 12.67
N CYS A 79 16.30 1.68 13.40
CA CYS A 79 16.19 1.58 14.86
C CYS A 79 15.66 0.21 15.30
N TYR A 80 14.65 -0.31 14.60
CA TYR A 80 14.11 -1.64 14.88
C TYR A 80 15.19 -2.72 14.79
N TYR A 81 15.90 -2.77 13.66
CA TYR A 81 16.92 -3.80 13.42
C TYR A 81 18.16 -3.60 14.28
N GLN A 82 18.58 -2.35 14.54
CA GLN A 82 19.69 -2.05 15.48
C GLN A 82 19.38 -2.57 16.88
N LYS A 83 18.17 -2.34 17.39
CA LYS A 83 17.72 -2.84 18.69
C LYS A 83 17.76 -4.38 18.79
N LEU A 84 17.53 -5.09 17.68
CA LEU A 84 17.65 -6.54 17.60
C LEU A 84 19.10 -7.03 17.44
N GLY A 85 20.10 -6.15 17.37
CA GLY A 85 21.49 -6.50 17.14
C GLY A 85 21.76 -6.96 15.71
N ALA A 86 20.93 -6.57 14.74
CA ALA A 86 21.16 -6.89 13.34
C ALA A 86 22.43 -6.25 12.80
N SER A 87 23.14 -6.95 11.92
CA SER A 87 24.33 -6.43 11.28
C SER A 87 24.04 -5.21 10.39
N ALA A 88 25.00 -4.31 10.24
CA ALA A 88 24.90 -3.20 9.30
C ALA A 88 24.66 -3.71 7.86
N ALA A 89 25.18 -4.88 7.52
CA ALA A 89 24.99 -5.51 6.22
C ALA A 89 23.51 -5.88 5.98
N LEU A 90 22.82 -6.45 6.97
CA LEU A 90 21.39 -6.75 6.88
C LEU A 90 20.57 -5.46 6.74
N ILE A 91 20.84 -4.45 7.56
CA ILE A 91 20.15 -3.15 7.51
C ILE A 91 20.31 -2.50 6.13
N ASN A 92 21.54 -2.48 5.59
CA ASN A 92 21.80 -1.94 4.25
C ASN A 92 21.09 -2.74 3.16
N TRP A 93 21.09 -4.07 3.23
CA TRP A 93 20.38 -4.94 2.30
C TRP A 93 18.86 -4.62 2.27
N LEU A 94 18.24 -4.41 3.43
CA LEU A 94 16.84 -4.02 3.54
C LEU A 94 16.58 -2.62 2.95
N LYS A 95 17.50 -1.66 3.22
CA LYS A 95 17.39 -0.27 2.70
C LYS A 95 17.48 -0.22 1.17
N GLU A 96 18.43 -0.90 0.59
CA GLU A 96 18.62 -0.95 -0.87
C GLU A 96 17.40 -1.52 -1.59
N GLY A 97 16.74 -2.52 -0.99
CA GLY A 97 15.52 -3.12 -1.53
C GLY A 97 14.24 -2.38 -1.19
N ASP A 98 14.30 -1.33 -0.36
CA ASP A 98 13.13 -0.71 0.29
C ASP A 98 12.22 -1.76 0.96
N CYS A 99 12.86 -2.69 1.69
CA CYS A 99 12.25 -3.87 2.28
C CYS A 99 11.81 -3.64 3.72
N GLU A 100 10.63 -4.14 4.06
CA GLU A 100 10.12 -4.19 5.44
C GLU A 100 10.30 -5.58 6.08
N SER A 101 10.72 -6.58 5.29
CA SER A 101 11.05 -7.93 5.74
C SER A 101 12.07 -8.57 4.81
N VAL A 102 12.71 -9.66 5.25
CA VAL A 102 13.65 -10.41 4.41
C VAL A 102 12.97 -11.18 3.26
N TYR A 103 11.64 -11.23 3.23
CA TYR A 103 10.87 -11.85 2.15
C TYR A 103 10.65 -10.95 0.94
N CYS A 104 11.00 -9.67 1.02
CA CYS A 104 10.65 -8.68 -0.01
C CYS A 104 11.37 -8.92 -1.35
N ARG A 105 12.54 -9.52 -1.31
CA ARG A 105 13.33 -9.89 -2.50
C ARG A 105 14.12 -11.18 -2.24
N ARG A 106 14.46 -11.87 -3.32
CA ARG A 106 15.26 -13.10 -3.23
C ARG A 106 16.67 -12.77 -2.72
N VAL A 107 17.17 -13.60 -1.77
CA VAL A 107 18.56 -13.56 -1.33
C VAL A 107 19.39 -14.34 -2.35
N GLY A 108 20.32 -13.68 -3.01
CA GLY A 108 21.28 -14.27 -3.93
C GLY A 108 22.49 -14.87 -3.22
N LYS A 109 23.27 -15.69 -3.92
CA LYS A 109 24.50 -16.32 -3.39
C LYS A 109 25.51 -15.28 -2.88
N ASP A 110 25.59 -14.12 -3.54
CA ASP A 110 26.52 -13.03 -3.17
C ASP A 110 26.26 -12.45 -1.78
N PHE A 111 25.02 -12.58 -1.28
CA PHE A 111 24.64 -12.15 0.07
C PHE A 111 24.81 -13.25 1.13
N VAL A 112 25.21 -14.45 0.73
CA VAL A 112 25.51 -15.58 1.62
C VAL A 112 27.01 -15.80 1.77
N THR A 113 27.76 -15.60 0.66
CA THR A 113 29.21 -15.81 0.60
C THR A 113 29.86 -14.65 -0.15
N GLY A 114 31.12 -14.34 0.19
CA GLY A 114 31.89 -13.28 -0.49
C GLY A 114 31.82 -11.91 0.19
N ALA A 115 32.21 -10.86 -0.54
CA ALA A 115 32.40 -9.51 0.01
C ALA A 115 31.08 -8.81 0.42
N GLN A 116 29.93 -9.24 -0.12
CA GLN A 116 28.63 -8.69 0.20
C GLN A 116 27.83 -9.57 1.18
N ALA A 117 28.48 -10.58 1.78
CA ALA A 117 27.81 -11.51 2.67
C ALA A 117 27.16 -10.78 3.86
N VAL A 118 25.92 -11.17 4.12
CA VAL A 118 25.13 -10.72 5.26
C VAL A 118 25.23 -11.82 6.33
N PRO A 119 25.77 -11.56 7.51
CA PRO A 119 26.01 -12.60 8.53
C PRO A 119 24.76 -13.41 8.88
N GLU A 120 23.60 -12.77 8.96
CA GLU A 120 22.33 -13.42 9.26
C GLU A 120 21.93 -14.39 8.13
N PHE A 121 22.15 -14.02 6.86
CA PHE A 121 21.87 -14.91 5.73
C PHE A 121 22.89 -16.06 5.64
N THR A 122 24.15 -15.81 5.96
CA THR A 122 25.18 -16.87 6.03
C THR A 122 24.80 -17.92 7.08
N THR A 123 24.41 -17.48 8.27
CA THR A 123 23.95 -18.38 9.34
C THR A 123 22.68 -19.15 8.95
N ALA A 124 21.70 -18.44 8.41
CA ALA A 124 20.44 -19.05 7.96
C ALA A 124 20.64 -20.04 6.81
N PHE A 125 21.58 -19.76 5.90
CA PHE A 125 21.93 -20.67 4.81
C PHE A 125 22.57 -21.95 5.31
N ALA A 126 23.50 -21.86 6.27
CA ALA A 126 24.11 -23.05 6.86
C ALA A 126 23.08 -23.95 7.57
N ALA A 127 22.06 -23.35 8.22
CA ALA A 127 20.94 -24.09 8.77
C ALA A 127 20.09 -24.76 7.69
N SER A 128 19.74 -24.03 6.61
CA SER A 128 19.01 -24.56 5.46
C SER A 128 19.77 -25.69 4.76
N GLN A 129 21.09 -25.61 4.63
CA GLN A 129 21.87 -26.69 4.03
C GLN A 129 21.75 -28.02 4.81
N LYS A 130 21.74 -27.94 6.14
CA LYS A 130 21.51 -29.12 6.99
C LYS A 130 20.10 -29.68 6.80
N GLU A 131 19.11 -28.81 6.75
CA GLU A 131 17.71 -29.18 6.59
C GLU A 131 17.44 -29.85 5.23
N TYR A 132 18.05 -29.35 4.16
CA TYR A 132 17.84 -29.83 2.79
C TYR A 132 18.94 -30.74 2.27
N GLY A 133 19.68 -31.44 3.17
CA GLY A 133 20.63 -32.48 2.82
C GLY A 133 21.80 -31.99 1.94
N GLY A 134 22.22 -30.74 2.08
CA GLY A 134 23.33 -30.15 1.30
C GLY A 134 22.94 -29.63 -0.08
N ASN A 135 21.65 -29.68 -0.47
CA ASN A 135 21.21 -29.11 -1.74
C ASN A 135 21.27 -27.58 -1.70
N GLU A 136 22.29 -27.01 -2.35
CA GLU A 136 22.58 -25.56 -2.31
C GLU A 136 21.43 -24.72 -2.89
N GLU A 137 20.84 -25.12 -3.99
CA GLU A 137 19.76 -24.35 -4.64
C GLU A 137 18.50 -24.28 -3.76
N THR A 138 18.12 -25.43 -3.19
CA THR A 138 16.99 -25.50 -2.26
C THR A 138 17.27 -24.73 -0.97
N ALA A 139 18.48 -24.86 -0.42
CA ALA A 139 18.89 -24.13 0.75
C ALA A 139 18.86 -22.61 0.52
N LEU A 140 19.35 -22.11 -0.62
CA LEU A 140 19.26 -20.69 -1.00
C LEU A 140 17.81 -20.21 -1.16
N ARG A 141 16.94 -21.06 -1.69
CA ARG A 141 15.52 -20.71 -1.87
C ARG A 141 14.79 -20.48 -0.55
N TRP A 142 15.12 -21.28 0.46
CA TRP A 142 14.40 -21.31 1.74
C TRP A 142 15.17 -20.73 2.92
N LEU A 143 16.40 -20.22 2.71
CA LEU A 143 17.23 -19.72 3.82
C LEU A 143 16.53 -18.70 4.71
N THR A 144 15.68 -17.85 4.14
CA THR A 144 14.99 -16.80 4.90
C THR A 144 14.06 -17.35 5.97
N THR A 145 13.59 -18.60 5.86
CA THR A 145 12.80 -19.25 6.92
C THR A 145 13.60 -19.51 8.19
N ASN A 146 14.92 -19.60 8.06
CA ASN A 146 15.87 -19.82 9.16
C ASN A 146 16.46 -18.52 9.75
N VAL A 147 16.07 -17.35 9.23
CA VAL A 147 16.35 -16.06 9.88
C VAL A 147 15.47 -15.95 11.13
N PRO A 148 15.99 -15.46 12.28
CA PRO A 148 15.19 -15.29 13.49
C PRO A 148 13.89 -14.53 13.23
N PRO A 149 12.73 -14.96 13.77
CA PRO A 149 11.40 -14.42 13.42
C PRO A 149 11.31 -12.89 13.51
N ASP A 150 11.88 -12.29 14.55
CA ASP A 150 11.80 -10.83 14.72
C ASP A 150 12.63 -10.08 13.67
N MET A 151 13.79 -10.62 13.27
CA MET A 151 14.59 -10.07 12.17
C MET A 151 13.98 -10.38 10.79
N ARG A 152 13.24 -11.48 10.68
CA ARG A 152 12.68 -11.96 9.43
C ARG A 152 11.54 -11.10 8.92
N ASP A 153 10.57 -10.83 9.77
CA ASP A 153 9.34 -10.13 9.43
C ASP A 153 8.71 -9.30 10.57
N GLY A 154 9.36 -9.20 11.74
CA GLY A 154 8.83 -8.50 12.91
C GLY A 154 8.52 -7.03 12.62
N PHE A 155 9.42 -6.30 11.97
CA PHE A 155 9.18 -4.91 11.57
C PHE A 155 7.94 -4.77 10.69
N TYR A 156 7.75 -5.67 9.74
CA TYR A 156 6.55 -5.69 8.89
C TYR A 156 5.29 -5.96 9.72
N ARG A 157 5.32 -6.94 10.64
CA ARG A 157 4.17 -7.27 11.50
C ARG A 157 3.76 -6.10 12.38
N ASP A 158 4.72 -5.44 13.04
CA ASP A 158 4.43 -4.27 13.89
C ASP A 158 3.70 -3.18 13.10
N ARG A 159 4.12 -2.93 11.86
CA ARG A 159 3.45 -1.96 10.98
C ARG A 159 2.06 -2.44 10.54
N GLN A 160 1.86 -3.73 10.32
CA GLN A 160 0.54 -4.28 10.00
C GLN A 160 -0.42 -4.16 11.19
N ASP A 161 0.03 -4.34 12.43
CA ASP A 161 -0.80 -4.18 13.62
C ASP A 161 -1.28 -2.73 13.77
N VAL A 162 -0.39 -1.75 13.57
CA VAL A 162 -0.78 -0.32 13.53
C VAL A 162 -1.77 -0.05 12.40
N LEU A 163 -1.52 -0.58 11.20
CA LEU A 163 -2.41 -0.43 10.05
C LEU A 163 -3.81 -0.99 10.35
N GLN A 164 -3.91 -2.17 10.93
CA GLN A 164 -5.18 -2.79 11.30
C GLN A 164 -5.94 -1.95 12.34
N ALA A 165 -5.22 -1.35 13.31
CA ALA A 165 -5.84 -0.45 14.29
C ALA A 165 -6.42 0.81 13.63
N LEU A 166 -5.74 1.40 12.66
CA LEU A 166 -6.24 2.54 11.88
C LEU A 166 -7.43 2.16 11.00
N LEU A 167 -7.39 1.00 10.34
CA LEU A 167 -8.47 0.52 9.46
C LEU A 167 -9.78 0.22 10.22
N LYS A 168 -9.73 -0.04 11.52
CA LYS A 168 -10.95 -0.13 12.34
C LYS A 168 -11.75 1.17 12.35
N GLN A 169 -11.10 2.32 12.12
CA GLN A 169 -11.75 3.63 12.01
C GLN A 169 -12.25 3.94 10.59
N ALA A 170 -11.83 3.14 9.60
CA ALA A 170 -12.20 3.29 8.19
C ALA A 170 -12.51 1.92 7.56
N PRO A 171 -13.56 1.21 8.00
CA PRO A 171 -13.84 -0.17 7.58
C PRO A 171 -14.21 -0.30 6.09
N SER A 172 -14.65 0.79 5.47
CA SER A 172 -14.98 0.86 4.03
C SER A 172 -13.83 1.37 3.17
N ALA A 173 -12.62 1.50 3.70
CA ALA A 173 -11.45 1.91 2.94
C ALA A 173 -11.10 0.86 1.88
N LEU A 174 -10.95 1.30 0.64
CA LEU A 174 -10.41 0.49 -0.45
C LEU A 174 -8.89 0.57 -0.46
N SER A 175 -8.20 -0.47 -0.88
CA SER A 175 -6.73 -0.43 -0.95
C SER A 175 -6.19 -0.97 -2.27
N VAL A 176 -5.11 -0.35 -2.73
CA VAL A 176 -4.34 -0.79 -3.89
C VAL A 176 -2.85 -0.73 -3.58
N MET A 177 -2.08 -1.52 -4.30
CA MET A 177 -0.63 -1.48 -4.24
C MET A 177 -0.07 -0.94 -5.57
N THR A 178 0.91 -0.03 -5.48
CA THR A 178 1.56 0.51 -6.67
C THR A 178 2.42 -0.55 -7.36
N ASP A 179 2.42 -0.54 -8.69
CA ASP A 179 3.30 -1.34 -9.56
C ASP A 179 4.76 -0.85 -9.52
N GLY A 180 5.63 -1.47 -10.33
CA GLY A 180 7.04 -1.09 -10.46
C GLY A 180 7.28 0.38 -10.87
N ASN A 181 6.30 1.02 -11.50
CA ASN A 181 6.36 2.41 -11.97
C ASN A 181 5.67 3.40 -11.02
N GLY A 182 5.16 2.93 -9.87
CA GLY A 182 4.41 3.73 -8.92
C GLY A 182 2.97 4.04 -9.38
N THR A 183 2.36 3.20 -10.22
CA THR A 183 0.99 3.35 -10.71
C THR A 183 0.07 2.34 -10.01
N ALA A 184 -1.17 2.75 -9.72
CA ALA A 184 -2.23 1.90 -9.21
C ALA A 184 -3.59 2.40 -9.69
N TYR A 185 -4.62 1.54 -9.57
CA TYR A 185 -5.98 1.85 -10.02
C TYR A 185 -6.97 1.46 -8.93
N PHE A 186 -7.85 2.39 -8.59
CA PHE A 186 -9.08 2.10 -7.86
C PHE A 186 -10.21 2.06 -8.88
N THR A 187 -10.95 0.97 -8.92
CA THR A 187 -12.07 0.74 -9.87
C THR A 187 -13.40 0.71 -9.14
N ASP A 188 -14.47 0.81 -9.90
CA ASP A 188 -15.85 0.68 -9.41
C ASP A 188 -16.21 1.67 -8.30
N LEU A 189 -15.61 2.86 -8.35
CA LEU A 189 -15.82 3.91 -7.37
C LEU A 189 -17.16 4.59 -7.54
N GLY A 190 -17.94 4.67 -6.46
CA GLY A 190 -19.10 5.57 -6.43
C GLY A 190 -18.65 7.03 -6.56
N PRO A 191 -19.46 7.90 -7.20
CA PRO A 191 -19.18 9.34 -7.24
C PRO A 191 -19.16 9.92 -5.83
N GLY A 192 -18.23 10.84 -5.58
CA GLY A 192 -18.16 11.54 -4.29
C GLY A 192 -16.74 11.90 -3.87
N PRO A 193 -16.61 12.51 -2.68
CA PRO A 193 -15.32 12.81 -2.08
C PRO A 193 -14.70 11.58 -1.43
N TYR A 194 -13.39 11.49 -1.53
CA TYR A 194 -12.56 10.48 -0.87
C TYR A 194 -11.29 11.11 -0.30
N VAL A 195 -10.72 10.48 0.70
CA VAL A 195 -9.35 10.76 1.17
C VAL A 195 -8.42 9.68 0.64
N LEU A 196 -7.41 10.07 -0.14
CA LEU A 196 -6.30 9.22 -0.53
C LEU A 196 -5.23 9.29 0.55
N SER A 197 -4.82 8.14 1.11
CA SER A 197 -3.81 8.06 2.17
C SER A 197 -2.94 6.82 2.03
N ASN A 198 -1.69 6.89 2.51
CA ASN A 198 -0.86 5.70 2.72
C ASN A 198 -1.04 5.11 4.14
N LEU A 199 -1.80 5.75 5.02
CA LEU A 199 -2.06 5.43 6.45
C LEU A 199 -0.79 5.26 7.29
N ILE A 200 0.17 4.46 6.81
CA ILE A 200 1.47 4.27 7.44
C ILE A 200 2.51 5.10 6.69
N PRO A 201 3.23 6.01 7.36
CA PRO A 201 4.28 6.81 6.75
C PRO A 201 5.31 5.95 6.01
N THR A 202 5.73 6.41 4.85
CA THR A 202 6.75 5.74 4.02
C THR A 202 8.11 6.36 4.28
N GLU A 203 9.11 5.54 4.56
CA GLU A 203 10.50 6.00 4.69
C GLU A 203 11.08 6.31 3.31
N LEU A 204 11.47 7.57 3.09
CA LEU A 204 12.11 8.04 1.86
C LEU A 204 13.40 8.80 2.21
N GLY A 205 14.54 8.16 1.99
CA GLY A 205 15.83 8.70 2.41
C GLY A 205 15.87 8.87 3.95
N GLN A 206 15.98 10.11 4.42
CA GLN A 206 16.02 10.45 5.85
C GLN A 206 14.69 10.99 6.37
N LYS A 207 13.59 10.76 5.66
CA LYS A 207 12.29 11.31 6.00
C LYS A 207 11.19 10.26 5.98
N LEU A 208 10.19 10.49 6.82
CA LEU A 208 8.89 9.83 6.78
C LEU A 208 7.95 10.70 5.95
N VAL A 209 7.27 10.09 4.99
CA VAL A 209 6.30 10.81 4.14
C VAL A 209 4.91 10.24 4.31
N THR A 210 3.96 11.11 4.62
CA THR A 210 2.54 10.80 4.74
C THR A 210 1.75 11.57 3.69
N TRP A 211 0.84 10.92 3.00
CA TRP A 211 -0.11 11.54 2.08
C TRP A 211 -1.52 11.39 2.65
N ASN A 212 -2.20 12.53 2.81
CA ASN A 212 -3.62 12.60 3.19
C ASN A 212 -4.26 13.70 2.33
N CYS A 213 -4.86 13.34 1.20
CA CYS A 213 -5.35 14.31 0.23
C CYS A 213 -6.80 14.01 -0.19
N GLU A 214 -7.59 15.06 -0.34
CA GLU A 214 -8.93 14.91 -0.91
C GLU A 214 -8.90 14.65 -2.40
N VAL A 215 -9.75 13.73 -2.84
CA VAL A 215 -9.96 13.36 -4.22
C VAL A 215 -11.46 13.37 -4.50
N GLN A 216 -11.86 14.03 -5.57
CA GLN A 216 -13.25 14.00 -6.04
C GLN A 216 -13.37 13.00 -7.19
N VAL A 217 -14.14 11.95 -7.01
CA VAL A 217 -14.50 11.00 -8.07
C VAL A 217 -15.81 11.47 -8.71
N LYS A 218 -15.81 11.61 -10.03
CA LYS A 218 -16.99 11.99 -10.83
C LYS A 218 -17.60 10.77 -11.51
N PRO A 219 -18.91 10.78 -11.80
CA PRO A 219 -19.53 9.74 -12.61
C PRO A 219 -18.83 9.61 -13.97
N GLY A 220 -18.47 8.39 -14.33
CA GLY A 220 -17.86 8.11 -15.63
C GLY A 220 -16.37 8.49 -15.76
N ASP A 221 -15.68 8.89 -14.68
CA ASP A 221 -14.23 9.05 -14.71
C ASP A 221 -13.56 7.74 -15.18
N LEU A 222 -12.73 7.83 -16.21
CA LEU A 222 -12.09 6.68 -16.85
C LEU A 222 -10.59 6.62 -16.55
N ALA A 223 -10.04 5.41 -16.52
CA ALA A 223 -8.60 5.17 -16.29
C ALA A 223 -7.69 5.83 -17.35
N THR A 224 -8.22 6.18 -18.52
CA THR A 224 -7.50 6.85 -19.61
C THR A 224 -7.26 8.33 -19.35
N GLU A 225 -7.97 8.94 -18.40
CA GLU A 225 -7.76 10.33 -18.01
C GLU A 225 -6.39 10.54 -17.35
N LYS A 226 -6.01 11.82 -17.20
CA LYS A 226 -4.74 12.17 -16.55
C LYS A 226 -4.68 11.58 -15.15
N PRO A 227 -3.57 10.91 -14.80
CA PRO A 227 -3.45 10.28 -13.48
C PRO A 227 -3.50 11.33 -12.37
N TYR A 228 -4.07 10.95 -11.22
CA TYR A 228 -3.96 11.70 -9.98
C TYR A 228 -2.51 11.60 -9.49
N LEU A 229 -1.75 12.67 -9.69
CA LEU A 229 -0.32 12.69 -9.40
C LEU A 229 -0.09 12.99 -7.92
N VAL A 230 0.57 12.05 -7.25
CA VAL A 230 1.01 12.10 -5.85
C VAL A 230 2.52 12.24 -5.81
N SER A 231 3.02 13.17 -4.99
CA SER A 231 4.46 13.40 -4.88
C SER A 231 4.84 13.91 -3.49
N ASN A 232 6.12 13.83 -3.15
CA ASN A 232 6.72 14.53 -2.02
C ASN A 232 7.44 15.82 -2.46
N ARG A 233 7.29 16.24 -3.72
CA ARG A 233 7.83 17.50 -4.25
C ARG A 233 6.72 18.28 -4.93
N ASN A 234 6.71 19.58 -4.68
CA ASN A 234 5.77 20.49 -5.33
C ASN A 234 6.21 20.75 -6.76
N GLU A 235 5.67 19.97 -7.70
CA GLU A 235 5.93 20.06 -9.12
C GLU A 235 4.65 20.35 -9.90
N LYS A 236 4.78 20.68 -11.18
CA LYS A 236 3.62 20.93 -12.05
C LYS A 236 2.68 19.72 -12.08
N ASN A 237 1.39 19.96 -11.91
CA ASN A 237 0.30 18.97 -11.90
C ASN A 237 0.27 18.01 -10.69
N VAL A 238 1.05 18.23 -9.63
CA VAL A 238 0.87 17.50 -8.37
C VAL A 238 -0.48 17.85 -7.78
N LYS A 239 -1.26 16.82 -7.46
CA LYS A 239 -2.58 16.92 -6.86
C LYS A 239 -2.58 16.62 -5.36
N CYS A 240 -1.59 15.83 -4.93
CA CYS A 240 -1.42 15.40 -3.56
C CYS A 240 0.06 15.54 -3.18
N LEU A 241 0.37 16.50 -2.33
CA LEU A 241 1.71 16.70 -1.80
C LEU A 241 1.85 16.00 -0.45
N GLY A 242 2.89 15.16 -0.31
CA GLY A 242 3.18 14.47 0.95
C GLY A 242 3.74 15.42 2.01
N MET A 243 3.32 15.20 3.24
CA MET A 243 3.93 15.82 4.41
C MET A 243 5.18 15.03 4.80
N GLU A 244 6.29 15.74 4.96
CA GLU A 244 7.58 15.15 5.34
C GLU A 244 7.87 15.43 6.81
N LYS A 245 8.25 14.38 7.56
CA LYS A 245 8.77 14.48 8.93
C LYS A 245 10.16 13.82 8.98
N PRO A 246 11.08 14.26 9.84
CA PRO A 246 12.34 13.57 10.03
C PRO A 246 12.09 12.15 10.55
N ILE A 247 12.95 11.19 10.16
CA ILE A 247 12.95 9.88 10.78
C ILE A 247 13.36 10.04 12.25
N PRO A 248 12.64 9.44 13.22
CA PRO A 248 13.04 9.50 14.63
C PRO A 248 14.45 8.94 14.82
N VAL A 249 15.23 9.63 15.64
CA VAL A 249 16.56 9.13 16.06
C VAL A 249 16.35 7.93 16.95
N CYS A 250 17.20 6.92 16.80
CA CYS A 250 17.15 5.75 17.66
C CYS A 250 17.45 6.16 19.12
N ALA A 251 16.58 5.77 20.04
CA ALA A 251 16.92 5.91 21.45
C ALA A 251 18.16 5.04 21.73
N THR A 252 19.23 5.66 22.19
CA THR A 252 20.37 4.96 22.78
C THR A 252 19.97 4.62 24.20
N ASP A 253 19.75 3.34 24.49
CA ASP A 253 19.58 2.83 25.86
C ASP A 253 20.86 3.07 26.65
#